data_5894239d04f58de824779cafb77b9818
#
_entry.id   5894239d04f58de824779cafb77b9818
#
_cell.length_a   1.000
_cell.length_b   1.000
_cell.length_c   1.000
_cell.angle_alpha   90.00
_cell.angle_beta   90.00
_cell.angle_gamma   90.00
#
_symmetry.space_group_name_H-M   'P 1'
#
loop_
_entity.id
_entity.type
_entity.pdbx_description
1 polymer ?
#
loop_
_entity_poly.entity_id
_entity_poly.type
_entity_poly.pdbx_seq_one_letter_code
_entity_poly.pdbx_strand_id
1 'polypeptide(L)'
;MPAVLVDSNVLLDILTDDAAWADWSASQLASVGNTSRLVINPIVYSEISIRFSRIEDLEDALPRDIIEKEALPFEAAFLAGKIFLDYRKAGGSKTSPLPDFLIGAHAAVLGYQVLTRDPSRFRTYFPTVQLIEPTV
;
A
#
# COMPACT_ATOMS: atom_id res chain seq x y z
N MET A 1 -4.04 16.86 -8.82
CA MET A 1 -4.87 15.76 -8.28
C MET A 1 -4.21 15.17 -7.06
N PRO A 2 -4.96 14.88 -6.02
CA PRO A 2 -4.39 14.16 -4.88
C PRO A 2 -3.92 12.77 -5.31
N ALA A 3 -2.96 12.23 -4.58
CA ALA A 3 -2.45 10.89 -4.83
C ALA A 3 -2.80 9.95 -3.69
N VAL A 4 -3.14 8.72 -4.04
CA VAL A 4 -3.48 7.66 -3.11
C VAL A 4 -2.53 6.49 -3.36
N LEU A 5 -1.78 6.10 -2.34
CA LEU A 5 -0.92 4.93 -2.39
C LEU A 5 -1.79 3.70 -2.10
N VAL A 6 -1.79 2.75 -3.03
CA VAL A 6 -2.62 1.55 -2.93
C VAL A 6 -1.84 0.44 -2.25
N ASP A 7 -2.36 -0.05 -1.13
CA ASP A 7 -1.74 -1.17 -0.42
C ASP A 7 -1.90 -2.46 -1.22
N SER A 8 -0.94 -3.35 -1.08
CA SER A 8 -0.90 -4.61 -1.84
C SER A 8 -2.15 -5.47 -1.62
N ASN A 9 -2.74 -5.45 -0.41
CA ASN A 9 -3.92 -6.28 -0.14
C ASN A 9 -5.11 -5.94 -1.05
N VAL A 10 -5.27 -4.67 -1.41
CA VAL A 10 -6.35 -4.25 -2.31
C VAL A 10 -6.16 -4.87 -3.70
N LEU A 11 -4.94 -4.81 -4.22
CA LEU A 11 -4.63 -5.40 -5.54
C LEU A 11 -4.70 -6.92 -5.49
N LEU A 12 -4.19 -7.54 -4.43
CA LEU A 12 -4.24 -8.99 -4.27
C LEU A 12 -5.66 -9.51 -4.16
N ASP A 13 -6.56 -8.79 -3.49
CA ASP A 13 -7.98 -9.16 -3.41
C ASP A 13 -8.59 -9.28 -4.80
N ILE A 14 -8.27 -8.32 -5.68
CA ILE A 14 -8.81 -8.29 -7.05
C ILE A 14 -8.15 -9.42 -7.88
N LEU A 15 -6.84 -9.55 -7.81
CA LEU A 15 -6.09 -10.53 -8.60
C LEU A 15 -6.42 -11.96 -8.24
N THR A 16 -6.75 -12.23 -6.98
CA THR A 16 -7.09 -13.58 -6.51
C THR A 16 -8.59 -13.82 -6.42
N ASP A 17 -9.41 -12.83 -6.79
CA ASP A 17 -10.88 -12.89 -6.66
C ASP A 17 -11.29 -13.34 -5.27
N ASP A 18 -10.76 -12.63 -4.26
CA ASP A 18 -11.01 -12.96 -2.85
C ASP A 18 -12.51 -12.93 -2.54
N ALA A 19 -13.03 -14.01 -1.96
CA ALA A 19 -14.47 -14.17 -1.74
C ALA A 19 -15.06 -13.11 -0.82
N ALA A 20 -14.26 -12.60 0.13
CA ALA A 20 -14.74 -11.61 1.10
C ALA A 20 -14.49 -10.17 0.65
N TRP A 21 -13.40 -9.90 -0.09
CA TRP A 21 -12.90 -8.53 -0.27
C TRP A 21 -12.76 -8.08 -1.72
N ALA A 22 -12.85 -8.97 -2.72
CA ALA A 22 -12.65 -8.59 -4.12
C ALA A 22 -13.58 -7.46 -4.56
N ASP A 23 -14.86 -7.55 -4.20
CA ASP A 23 -15.85 -6.53 -4.60
C ASP A 23 -15.57 -5.18 -3.94
N TRP A 24 -15.25 -5.18 -2.65
CA TRP A 24 -14.92 -3.94 -1.95
C TRP A 24 -13.68 -3.30 -2.55
N SER A 25 -12.62 -4.08 -2.74
CA SER A 25 -11.35 -3.59 -3.26
C SER A 25 -11.48 -3.06 -4.68
N ALA A 26 -12.20 -3.75 -5.56
CA ALA A 26 -12.43 -3.30 -6.93
C ALA A 26 -13.27 -2.03 -6.97
N SER A 27 -14.31 -1.95 -6.13
CA SER A 27 -15.18 -0.79 -6.04
C SER A 27 -14.42 0.44 -5.54
N GLN A 28 -13.59 0.28 -4.53
CA GLN A 28 -12.78 1.38 -3.99
C GLN A 28 -11.74 1.84 -5.00
N LEU A 29 -11.07 0.92 -5.67
CA LEU A 29 -10.06 1.27 -6.67
C LEU A 29 -10.69 2.10 -7.79
N ALA A 30 -11.84 1.70 -8.28
CA ALA A 30 -12.56 2.41 -9.33
C ALA A 30 -13.02 3.79 -8.87
N SER A 31 -13.63 3.86 -7.68
CA SER A 31 -14.14 5.11 -7.12
C SER A 31 -13.03 6.12 -6.84
N VAL A 32 -11.98 5.68 -6.17
CA VAL A 32 -10.84 6.54 -5.82
C VAL A 32 -10.10 6.99 -7.08
N GLY A 33 -9.95 6.10 -8.06
CA GLY A 33 -9.29 6.41 -9.32
C GLY A 33 -9.99 7.48 -10.16
N ASN A 34 -11.28 7.74 -9.91
CA ASN A 34 -12.01 8.80 -10.60
C ASN A 34 -11.57 10.20 -10.16
N THR A 35 -11.08 10.35 -8.94
CA THR A 35 -10.77 11.67 -8.36
C THR A 35 -9.33 11.82 -7.91
N SER A 36 -8.53 10.75 -7.93
CA SER A 36 -7.18 10.73 -7.41
C SER A 36 -6.25 9.94 -8.32
N ARG A 37 -4.96 10.26 -8.25
CA ARG A 37 -3.94 9.41 -8.84
C ARG A 37 -3.79 8.18 -7.96
N LEU A 38 -3.75 7.00 -8.56
CA LEU A 38 -3.48 5.74 -7.85
C LEU A 38 -2.01 5.40 -8.05
N VAL A 39 -1.28 5.23 -6.96
CA VAL A 39 0.18 5.04 -6.99
C VAL A 39 0.54 3.76 -6.26
N ILE A 40 1.50 3.02 -6.80
CA ILE A 40 2.16 1.92 -6.09
C ILE A 40 3.67 2.17 -6.08
N ASN A 41 4.33 1.62 -5.07
CA ASN A 41 5.79 1.70 -4.95
C ASN A 41 6.42 0.31 -5.14
N PRO A 42 7.76 0.20 -5.16
CA PRO A 42 8.42 -1.09 -5.31
C PRO A 42 8.07 -2.12 -4.23
N ILE A 43 7.69 -1.67 -3.04
CA ILE A 43 7.33 -2.59 -1.95
C ILE A 43 5.99 -3.28 -2.25
N VAL A 44 4.99 -2.49 -2.65
CA VAL A 44 3.70 -3.04 -3.10
C VAL A 44 3.92 -3.97 -4.29
N TYR A 45 4.72 -3.52 -5.26
CA TYR A 45 5.05 -4.31 -6.44
C TYR A 45 5.67 -5.66 -6.07
N SER A 46 6.62 -5.67 -5.11
CA SER A 46 7.26 -6.91 -4.67
C SER A 46 6.27 -7.87 -4.03
N GLU A 47 5.31 -7.35 -3.26
CA GLU A 47 4.31 -8.20 -2.61
C GLU A 47 3.36 -8.84 -3.61
N ILE A 48 2.91 -8.10 -4.62
CA ILE A 48 2.04 -8.68 -5.65
C ILE A 48 2.81 -9.60 -6.60
N SER A 49 4.13 -9.39 -6.75
CA SER A 49 4.98 -10.22 -7.61
C SER A 49 4.99 -11.69 -7.21
N ILE A 50 4.73 -11.99 -5.95
CA ILE A 50 4.70 -13.36 -5.43
C ILE A 50 3.69 -14.23 -6.19
N ARG A 51 2.63 -13.62 -6.75
CA ARG A 51 1.57 -14.33 -7.46
C ARG A 51 1.89 -14.61 -8.92
N PHE A 52 3.02 -14.12 -9.44
CA PHE A 52 3.35 -14.24 -10.86
C PHE A 52 4.71 -14.89 -11.05
N SER A 53 4.81 -15.74 -12.09
CA SER A 53 6.08 -16.36 -12.47
C SER A 53 6.91 -15.46 -13.38
N ARG A 54 6.25 -14.54 -14.11
CA ARG A 54 6.89 -13.68 -15.10
C ARG A 54 6.45 -12.25 -14.89
N ILE A 55 7.40 -11.33 -15.06
CA ILE A 55 7.10 -9.90 -14.94
C ILE A 55 6.06 -9.42 -15.96
N GLU A 56 6.10 -10.01 -17.17
CA GLU A 56 5.15 -9.65 -18.23
C GLU A 56 3.71 -9.94 -17.80
N ASP A 57 3.49 -11.05 -17.09
CA ASP A 57 2.17 -11.44 -16.64
C ASP A 57 1.66 -10.49 -15.55
N LEU A 58 2.55 -10.06 -14.66
CA LEU A 58 2.19 -9.06 -13.67
C LEU A 58 1.84 -7.73 -14.34
N GLU A 59 2.67 -7.28 -15.27
CA GLU A 59 2.43 -6.02 -15.99
C GLU A 59 1.12 -6.05 -16.77
N ASP A 60 0.78 -7.18 -17.36
CA ASP A 60 -0.50 -7.32 -18.07
C ASP A 60 -1.69 -7.30 -17.12
N ALA A 61 -1.52 -7.78 -15.89
CA ALA A 61 -2.59 -7.80 -14.90
C ALA A 61 -2.83 -6.44 -14.26
N LEU A 62 -1.82 -5.57 -14.21
CA LEU A 62 -1.98 -4.23 -13.65
C LEU A 62 -2.66 -3.30 -14.66
N PRO A 63 -3.67 -2.54 -14.24
CA PRO A 63 -4.31 -1.55 -15.11
C PRO A 63 -3.37 -0.35 -15.31
N ARG A 64 -2.55 -0.40 -16.35
CA ARG A 64 -1.45 0.56 -16.60
C ARG A 64 -1.92 2.00 -16.74
N ASP A 65 -3.11 2.20 -17.28
CA ASP A 65 -3.66 3.54 -17.51
C ASP A 65 -4.18 4.18 -16.22
N ILE A 66 -4.32 3.39 -15.15
CA ILE A 66 -4.93 3.82 -13.90
C ILE A 66 -3.90 3.86 -12.78
N ILE A 67 -2.97 2.90 -12.73
CA ILE A 67 -2.01 2.77 -11.64
C ILE A 67 -0.64 3.27 -12.08
N GLU A 68 -0.11 4.25 -11.36
CA GLU A 68 1.22 4.80 -11.59
C GLU A 68 2.23 4.12 -10.67
N LYS A 69 3.43 3.89 -11.19
CA LYS A 69 4.56 3.37 -10.40
C LYS A 69 5.42 4.54 -9.94
N GLU A 70 5.78 4.55 -8.68
CA GLU A 70 6.61 5.60 -8.10
C GLU A 70 7.70 4.97 -7.23
N ALA A 71 8.94 5.45 -7.39
CA ALA A 71 10.05 4.97 -6.57
C ALA A 71 9.85 5.34 -5.10
N LEU A 72 10.34 4.50 -4.21
CA LEU A 72 10.31 4.79 -2.78
C LEU A 72 11.34 5.89 -2.47
N PRO A 73 10.92 7.03 -1.92
CA PRO A 73 11.88 8.08 -1.54
C PRO A 73 12.81 7.58 -0.41
N PHE A 74 14.08 8.02 -0.44
CA PHE A 74 15.00 7.66 0.62
C PHE A 74 14.55 8.21 1.98
N GLU A 75 13.93 9.38 2.00
CA GLU A 75 13.35 9.96 3.23
C GLU A 75 12.31 9.03 3.84
N ALA A 76 11.52 8.37 3.01
CA ALA A 76 10.53 7.38 3.47
C ALA A 76 11.23 6.15 4.06
N ALA A 77 12.31 5.68 3.43
CA ALA A 77 13.08 4.57 3.95
C ALA A 77 13.68 4.90 5.33
N PHE A 78 14.19 6.13 5.48
CA PHE A 78 14.71 6.59 6.77
C PHE A 78 13.62 6.61 7.84
N LEU A 79 12.47 7.18 7.52
CA LEU A 79 11.32 7.23 8.44
C LEU A 79 10.86 5.83 8.83
N ALA A 80 10.78 4.91 7.88
CA ALA A 80 10.42 3.52 8.15
C ALA A 80 11.38 2.87 9.14
N GLY A 81 12.67 3.15 9.05
CA GLY A 81 13.67 2.68 10.00
C GLY A 81 13.42 3.21 11.40
N LYS A 82 13.06 4.49 11.54
CA LYS A 82 12.73 5.09 12.84
C LYS A 82 11.45 4.49 13.43
N ILE A 83 10.44 4.29 12.62
CA ILE A 83 9.19 3.64 13.05
C ILE A 83 9.46 2.20 13.48
N PHE A 84 10.36 1.50 12.79
CA PHE A 84 10.76 0.15 13.16
C PHE A 84 11.38 0.12 14.58
N LEU A 85 12.19 1.11 14.93
CA LEU A 85 12.74 1.19 16.30
C LEU A 85 11.62 1.33 17.34
N ASP A 86 10.61 2.14 17.07
CA ASP A 86 9.45 2.28 17.96
C ASP A 86 8.70 0.96 18.08
N TYR A 87 8.51 0.25 16.97
CA TYR A 87 7.89 -1.06 16.95
C TYR A 87 8.66 -2.05 17.83
N ARG A 88 10.00 -2.08 17.74
CA ARG A 88 10.83 -2.96 18.55
C ARG A 88 10.75 -2.60 20.04
N LYS A 89 10.76 -1.33 20.38
CA LYS A 89 10.61 -0.87 21.75
C LYS A 89 9.27 -1.25 22.37
N ALA A 90 8.23 -1.35 21.53
CA ALA A 90 6.90 -1.77 21.96
C ALA A 90 6.75 -3.29 22.04
N GLY A 91 7.85 -4.06 21.87
CA GLY A 91 7.84 -5.51 21.98
C GLY A 91 7.74 -6.25 20.65
N GLY A 92 7.90 -5.56 19.54
CA GLY A 92 7.86 -6.18 18.20
C GLY A 92 8.99 -7.19 18.02
N SER A 93 8.69 -8.32 17.37
CA SER A 93 9.59 -9.46 17.22
C SER A 93 10.33 -9.52 15.89
N LYS A 94 9.92 -8.76 14.89
CA LYS A 94 10.59 -8.77 13.58
C LYS A 94 11.95 -8.10 13.67
N THR A 95 12.87 -8.46 12.78
CA THR A 95 14.25 -7.99 12.80
C THR A 95 14.58 -6.97 11.72
N SER A 96 13.63 -6.69 10.83
CA SER A 96 13.78 -5.69 9.78
C SER A 96 12.45 -4.94 9.57
N PRO A 97 12.49 -3.72 8.98
CA PRO A 97 11.28 -2.96 8.73
C PRO A 97 10.23 -3.75 7.97
N LEU A 98 8.99 -3.65 8.41
CA LEU A 98 7.87 -4.34 7.78
C LEU A 98 7.46 -3.60 6.50
N PRO A 99 6.88 -4.32 5.51
CA PRO A 99 6.38 -3.67 4.29
C PRO A 99 5.40 -2.52 4.58
N ASP A 100 4.51 -2.68 5.56
CA ASP A 100 3.55 -1.64 5.93
C ASP A 100 4.24 -0.36 6.40
N PHE A 101 5.42 -0.47 7.04
CA PHE A 101 6.17 0.70 7.47
C PHE A 101 6.73 1.48 6.27
N LEU A 102 7.17 0.77 5.23
CA LEU A 102 7.69 1.40 4.03
C LEU A 102 6.56 2.05 3.20
N ILE A 103 5.41 1.42 3.17
CA ILE A 103 4.22 1.98 2.50
C ILE A 103 3.72 3.21 3.25
N GLY A 104 3.55 3.10 4.57
CA GLY A 104 3.08 4.20 5.39
C GLY A 104 4.03 5.39 5.40
N ALA A 105 5.33 5.13 5.47
CA ALA A 105 6.34 6.19 5.44
C ALA A 105 6.33 6.93 4.09
N HIS A 106 6.17 6.20 2.98
CA HIS A 106 6.07 6.81 1.66
C HIS A 106 4.90 7.79 1.61
N ALA A 107 3.75 7.34 2.07
CA ALA A 107 2.54 8.19 2.12
C ALA A 107 2.75 9.39 3.03
N ALA A 108 3.34 9.20 4.22
CA ALA A 108 3.55 10.27 5.19
C ALA A 108 4.47 11.35 4.65
N VAL A 109 5.57 10.97 4.01
CA VAL A 109 6.58 11.91 3.50
C VAL A 109 6.03 12.76 2.37
N LEU A 110 5.20 12.19 1.50
CA LEU A 110 4.67 12.89 0.33
C LEU A 110 3.26 13.44 0.52
N GLY A 111 2.65 13.22 1.68
CA GLY A 111 1.30 13.69 1.94
C GLY A 111 0.22 12.92 1.18
N TYR A 112 0.46 11.65 0.88
CA TYR A 112 -0.51 10.79 0.21
C TYR A 112 -1.46 10.16 1.20
N GLN A 113 -2.67 9.83 0.74
CA GLN A 113 -3.55 8.91 1.45
C GLN A 113 -3.14 7.47 1.15
N VAL A 114 -3.58 6.52 1.97
CA VAL A 114 -3.38 5.09 1.73
C VAL A 114 -4.74 4.42 1.59
N LEU A 115 -4.94 3.67 0.51
CA LEU A 115 -6.08 2.80 0.32
C LEU A 115 -5.69 1.39 0.80
N THR A 116 -6.34 0.92 1.84
CA THR A 116 -6.04 -0.39 2.45
C THR A 116 -7.30 -0.99 3.04
N ARG A 117 -7.39 -2.33 3.05
CA ARG A 117 -8.45 -3.00 3.80
C ARG A 117 -8.01 -3.42 5.20
N ASP A 118 -6.73 -3.25 5.52
CA ASP A 118 -6.17 -3.61 6.83
C ASP A 118 -5.45 -2.41 7.43
N PRO A 119 -6.19 -1.50 8.09
CA PRO A 119 -5.64 -0.20 8.49
C PRO A 119 -4.87 -0.19 9.80
N SER A 120 -4.86 -1.27 10.58
CA SER A 120 -4.43 -1.22 11.97
C SER A 120 -3.00 -0.70 12.17
N ARG A 121 -2.03 -1.19 11.37
CA ARG A 121 -0.64 -0.73 11.47
C ARG A 121 -0.48 0.72 11.06
N PHE A 122 -1.19 1.14 10.03
CA PHE A 122 -1.13 2.54 9.58
C PHE A 122 -1.67 3.48 10.64
N ARG A 123 -2.79 3.13 11.28
CA ARG A 123 -3.34 3.95 12.38
C ARG A 123 -2.36 4.07 13.54
N THR A 124 -1.71 2.97 13.90
CA THR A 124 -0.82 2.94 15.05
C THR A 124 0.46 3.73 14.82
N TYR A 125 1.08 3.56 13.65
CA TYR A 125 2.43 4.08 13.41
C TYR A 125 2.47 5.31 12.51
N PHE A 126 1.39 5.60 11.79
CA PHE A 126 1.30 6.75 10.89
C PHE A 126 -0.01 7.50 11.09
N PRO A 127 -0.22 8.06 12.30
CA PRO A 127 -1.53 8.67 12.64
C PRO A 127 -1.87 9.89 11.80
N THR A 128 -0.89 10.52 11.14
CA THR A 128 -1.13 11.68 10.27
C THR A 128 -1.55 11.30 8.86
N VAL A 129 -1.37 10.04 8.47
CA VAL A 129 -1.75 9.56 7.13
C VAL A 129 -3.25 9.30 7.11
N GLN A 130 -3.95 9.91 6.15
CA GLN A 130 -5.37 9.64 5.94
C GLN A 130 -5.54 8.30 5.25
N LEU A 131 -6.49 7.51 5.75
CA LEU A 131 -6.75 6.17 5.23
C LEU A 131 -8.09 6.11 4.53
N ILE A 132 -8.14 5.37 3.43
CA ILE A 132 -9.37 4.92 2.79
C ILE A 132 -9.47 3.45 3.13
N GLU A 133 -10.44 3.11 3.98
CA GLU A 133 -10.53 1.80 4.62
C GLU A 133 -11.98 1.34 4.68
N PRO A 134 -12.24 0.04 4.91
CA PRO A 134 -13.60 -0.42 5.06
C PRO A 134 -14.27 0.23 6.27
N THR A 135 -15.52 0.64 6.08
CA THR A 135 -16.38 1.09 7.18
C THR A 135 -17.07 -0.14 7.77
N VAL A 136 -17.07 -0.24 9.08
CA VAL A 136 -17.66 -1.38 9.78
C VAL A 136 -19.10 -1.09 10.10
#